data_ad7bb659c0f1127bf0a9899d26a24b6e
#
_entry.id   ad7bb659c0f1127bf0a9899d26a24b6e
#
_cell.length_a   1.000
_cell.length_b   1.000
_cell.length_c   1.000
_cell.angle_alpha   90.00
_cell.angle_beta   90.00
_cell.angle_gamma   90.00
#
_symmetry.space_group_name_H-M   'P 1'
#
loop_
_entity.id
_entity.type
_entity.pdbx_description
1 polymer ?
#
loop_
_entity_poly.entity_id
_entity_poly.type
_entity_poly.pdbx_seq_one_letter_code
_entity_poly.pdbx_strand_id
1 'polypeptide(L)'
;MNDQQIAIAVKITRFVEIGFPGFVECLLIDANGQEWLFVDKIPVVACKDLDENSSYPQVGQIACEIISRRTDENNHEVVLVDTSRPWHIDSITGETRFEVFDEQLVTLTWES
;
A
#
# COMPACT_ATOMS: atom_id res chain seq x y z
N MET A 1 -25.53 -2.90 -0.40
CA MET A 1 -24.61 -1.79 -0.35
C MET A 1 -23.19 -2.26 -0.21
N ASN A 2 -22.36 -1.87 -1.11
CA ASN A 2 -21.01 -2.39 -1.13
C ASN A 2 -20.02 -1.29 -0.85
N ASP A 3 -19.62 -1.23 0.40
CA ASP A 3 -18.53 -0.33 0.74
C ASP A 3 -17.24 -1.05 0.44
N GLN A 4 -16.66 -0.69 -0.68
CA GLN A 4 -15.42 -1.32 -1.07
C GLN A 4 -14.26 -0.53 -0.50
N GLN A 5 -13.35 -1.22 0.12
CA GLN A 5 -12.17 -0.60 0.69
C GLN A 5 -11.17 -0.33 -0.42
N ILE A 6 -10.70 0.91 -0.50
CA ILE A 6 -9.68 1.31 -1.46
C ILE A 6 -8.31 1.07 -0.85
N ALA A 7 -7.35 0.73 -1.69
CA ALA A 7 -5.98 0.50 -1.27
C ALA A 7 -5.02 1.01 -2.33
N ILE A 8 -3.78 1.23 -1.92
CA ILE A 8 -2.69 1.58 -2.83
C ILE A 8 -1.96 0.30 -3.19
N ALA A 9 -1.72 0.08 -4.48
CA ALA A 9 -0.88 -1.02 -4.91
C ALA A 9 0.57 -0.70 -4.57
N VAL A 10 1.26 -1.63 -3.93
CA VAL A 10 2.66 -1.47 -3.57
C VAL A 10 3.42 -2.72 -3.99
N LYS A 11 4.74 -2.64 -3.93
CA LYS A 11 5.60 -3.78 -4.23
C LYS A 11 6.15 -4.32 -2.93
N ILE A 12 5.87 -5.59 -2.63
CA ILE A 12 6.48 -6.27 -1.48
C ILE A 12 7.86 -6.71 -1.92
N THR A 13 8.89 -6.08 -1.37
CA THR A 13 10.25 -6.23 -1.89
C THR A 13 11.02 -7.36 -1.24
N ARG A 14 10.75 -7.66 0.03
CA ARG A 14 11.49 -8.71 0.72
C ARG A 14 10.82 -9.08 2.03
N PHE A 15 11.16 -10.25 2.49
CA PHE A 15 10.79 -10.71 3.83
C PHE A 15 11.78 -10.08 4.81
N VAL A 16 11.30 -9.59 5.93
CA VAL A 16 12.15 -8.85 6.85
C VAL A 16 12.41 -9.62 8.12
N GLU A 17 11.39 -10.24 8.69
CA GLU A 17 11.53 -10.80 10.02
C GLU A 17 10.70 -12.05 10.15
N ILE A 18 11.34 -13.10 10.65
CA ILE A 18 10.66 -14.35 10.94
C ILE A 18 9.82 -14.15 12.20
N GLY A 19 8.63 -14.68 12.17
CA GLY A 19 7.74 -14.60 13.28
C GLY A 19 6.37 -15.02 12.82
N PHE A 20 5.41 -14.81 13.67
CA PHE A 20 4.04 -15.12 13.31
C PHE A 20 3.23 -13.85 13.55
N PRO A 21 2.77 -13.24 12.46
CA PRO A 21 2.68 -13.76 11.09
C PRO A 21 3.86 -13.42 10.18
N GLY A 22 4.90 -12.79 10.66
CA GLY A 22 6.02 -12.37 9.82
C GLY A 22 5.82 -10.97 9.27
N PHE A 23 6.93 -10.33 8.90
CA PHE A 23 6.93 -8.95 8.41
C PHE A 23 7.60 -8.89 7.06
N VAL A 24 7.13 -7.96 6.24
CA VAL A 24 7.70 -7.72 4.91
C VAL A 24 7.91 -6.23 4.72
N GLU A 25 8.82 -5.91 3.80
CA GLU A 25 9.07 -4.53 3.39
C GLU A 25 8.30 -4.26 2.10
N CYS A 26 7.65 -3.10 2.05
CA CYS A 26 6.90 -2.69 0.87
C CYS A 26 7.43 -1.36 0.37
N LEU A 27 7.42 -1.19 -0.95
CA LEU A 27 7.87 0.03 -1.60
C LEU A 27 6.70 0.67 -2.33
N LEU A 28 6.48 1.95 -2.06
CA LEU A 28 5.55 2.78 -2.81
C LEU A 28 6.35 3.86 -3.53
N ILE A 29 6.16 3.99 -4.83
CA ILE A 29 6.70 5.13 -5.59
C ILE A 29 5.51 6.03 -5.87
N ASP A 30 5.51 7.24 -5.28
CA ASP A 30 4.34 8.11 -5.36
C ASP A 30 4.29 8.86 -6.69
N ALA A 31 3.28 9.73 -6.84
CA ALA A 31 3.09 10.46 -8.08
C ALA A 31 4.21 11.43 -8.38
N ASN A 32 5.00 11.78 -7.38
CA ASN A 32 6.13 12.70 -7.54
C ASN A 32 7.45 11.96 -7.71
N GLY A 33 7.42 10.63 -7.82
CA GLY A 33 8.61 9.83 -7.98
C GLY A 33 9.37 9.57 -6.70
N GLN A 34 8.80 9.94 -5.56
CA GLN A 34 9.45 9.72 -4.28
C GLN A 34 9.14 8.31 -3.78
N GLU A 35 10.14 7.67 -3.20
CA GLU A 35 10.02 6.31 -2.70
C GLU A 35 9.71 6.33 -1.21
N TRP A 36 8.75 5.51 -0.82
CA TRP A 36 8.34 5.35 0.56
C TRP A 36 8.40 3.89 0.93
N LEU A 37 8.98 3.59 2.09
CA LEU A 37 9.09 2.22 2.56
C LEU A 37 8.16 2.00 3.73
N PHE A 38 7.57 0.82 3.75
CA PHE A 38 6.72 0.36 4.84
C PHE A 38 7.23 -1.00 5.29
N VAL A 39 7.16 -1.26 6.59
CA VAL A 39 7.42 -2.59 7.13
C VAL A 39 6.18 -2.96 7.94
N ASP A 40 5.52 -4.04 7.54
CA ASP A 40 4.28 -4.40 8.19
C ASP A 40 4.07 -5.90 8.14
N LYS A 41 3.07 -6.35 8.89
CA LYS A 41 2.72 -7.76 8.95
C LYS A 41 2.15 -8.21 7.62
N ILE A 42 2.50 -9.43 7.24
CA ILE A 42 2.09 -9.96 5.95
C ILE A 42 0.57 -9.88 5.72
N PRO A 43 -0.30 -10.30 6.67
CA PRO A 43 -1.74 -10.23 6.39
C PRO A 43 -2.29 -8.83 6.20
N VAL A 44 -1.56 -7.80 6.62
CA VAL A 44 -1.99 -6.42 6.46
C VAL A 44 -1.80 -5.95 5.03
N VAL A 45 -0.77 -6.46 4.33
CA VAL A 45 -0.40 -5.95 3.01
C VAL A 45 -0.52 -6.97 1.90
N ALA A 46 -0.80 -8.23 2.21
CA ALA A 46 -0.88 -9.29 1.21
C ALA A 46 -2.14 -10.10 1.41
N CYS A 47 -2.69 -10.60 0.33
CA CYS A 47 -3.89 -11.44 0.39
C CYS A 47 -3.56 -12.92 0.33
N LYS A 48 -2.30 -13.28 0.45
CA LYS A 48 -1.88 -14.68 0.48
C LYS A 48 -0.74 -14.83 1.47
N ASP A 49 -0.47 -16.07 1.85
CA ASP A 49 0.60 -16.37 2.78
C ASP A 49 1.94 -16.21 2.10
N LEU A 50 2.83 -15.54 2.78
CA LEU A 50 4.21 -15.37 2.32
C LEU A 50 5.15 -15.77 3.46
N ASP A 51 6.36 -16.16 3.09
CA ASP A 51 7.37 -16.48 4.09
C ASP A 51 8.75 -16.16 3.51
N GLU A 52 9.78 -16.51 4.24
CA GLU A 52 11.15 -16.17 3.83
C GLU A 52 11.55 -16.89 2.55
N ASN A 53 10.83 -17.94 2.18
CA ASN A 53 11.14 -18.72 0.98
C ASN A 53 10.28 -18.33 -0.20
N SER A 54 9.37 -17.37 -0.04
CA SER A 54 8.56 -16.89 -1.15
C SER A 54 9.41 -16.11 -2.14
N SER A 55 8.95 -16.05 -3.38
CA SER A 55 9.63 -15.25 -4.39
C SER A 55 9.27 -13.79 -4.22
N TYR A 56 10.23 -12.91 -4.40
CA TYR A 56 10.01 -11.46 -4.31
C TYR A 56 10.59 -10.81 -5.55
N PRO A 57 10.07 -9.66 -6.00
CA PRO A 57 8.99 -8.92 -5.37
C PRO A 57 7.61 -9.51 -5.66
N GLN A 58 6.64 -9.14 -4.85
CA GLN A 58 5.26 -9.51 -5.04
C GLN A 58 4.38 -8.29 -4.95
N VAL A 59 3.15 -8.39 -5.44
CA VAL A 59 2.19 -7.31 -5.35
C VAL A 59 1.58 -7.30 -3.96
N GLY A 60 1.51 -6.12 -3.36
CA GLY A 60 0.85 -5.92 -2.09
C GLY A 60 -0.11 -4.76 -2.17
N GLN A 61 -0.83 -4.52 -1.09
CA GLN A 61 -1.83 -3.48 -1.01
C GLN A 61 -1.78 -2.85 0.38
N ILE A 62 -1.97 -1.54 0.42
CA ILE A 62 -2.07 -0.83 1.70
C ILE A 62 -3.40 -0.08 1.70
N ALA A 63 -4.28 -0.45 2.63
CA ALA A 63 -5.59 0.15 2.73
C ALA A 63 -5.48 1.63 3.03
N CYS A 64 -6.33 2.44 2.42
CA CYS A 64 -6.30 3.88 2.59
C CYS A 64 -7.67 4.48 2.36
N GLU A 65 -7.78 5.78 2.65
CA GLU A 65 -8.95 6.58 2.30
C GLU A 65 -8.53 7.66 1.34
N ILE A 66 -9.41 7.98 0.40
CA ILE A 66 -9.17 9.08 -0.53
C ILE A 66 -9.56 10.37 0.15
N ILE A 67 -8.63 11.33 0.18
CA ILE A 67 -8.86 12.64 0.77
C ILE A 67 -9.30 13.63 -0.31
N SER A 68 -8.61 13.68 -1.45
CA SER A 68 -8.92 14.62 -2.51
C SER A 68 -8.31 14.15 -3.81
N ARG A 69 -8.75 14.78 -4.90
CA ARG A 69 -8.25 14.47 -6.24
C ARG A 69 -7.92 15.78 -6.95
N ARG A 70 -6.92 15.73 -7.82
CA ARG A 70 -6.59 16.87 -8.69
C ARG A 70 -6.04 16.35 -10.00
N THR A 71 -6.02 17.22 -11.00
CA THR A 71 -5.38 16.91 -12.28
C THR A 71 -4.08 17.70 -12.34
N ASP A 72 -2.99 17.04 -12.67
CA ASP A 72 -1.69 17.72 -12.72
C ASP A 72 -1.52 18.38 -14.10
N GLU A 73 -0.36 19.04 -14.28
CA GLU A 73 -0.11 19.77 -15.51
C GLU A 73 0.03 18.87 -16.73
N ASN A 74 0.26 17.58 -16.52
CA ASN A 74 0.35 16.60 -17.60
C ASN A 74 -0.98 15.88 -17.82
N ASN A 75 -2.05 16.41 -17.23
CA ASN A 75 -3.40 15.86 -17.37
C ASN A 75 -3.56 14.48 -16.74
N HIS A 76 -2.73 14.14 -15.76
CA HIS A 76 -2.88 12.93 -14.99
C HIS A 76 -3.71 13.20 -13.74
N GLU A 77 -4.53 12.25 -13.37
CA GLU A 77 -5.29 12.38 -12.13
C GLU A 77 -4.43 11.94 -10.96
N VAL A 78 -4.22 12.85 -10.01
CA VAL A 78 -3.43 12.61 -8.80
C VAL A 78 -4.37 12.59 -7.62
N VAL A 79 -4.21 11.60 -6.76
CA VAL A 79 -5.12 11.37 -5.64
C VAL A 79 -4.33 11.46 -4.36
N LEU A 80 -4.81 12.29 -3.43
CA LEU A 80 -4.23 12.35 -2.08
C LEU A 80 -4.94 11.30 -1.24
N VAL A 81 -4.17 10.40 -0.66
CA VAL A 81 -4.70 9.32 0.16
C VAL A 81 -4.10 9.37 1.55
N ASP A 82 -4.79 8.76 2.50
CA ASP A 82 -4.37 8.69 3.89
C ASP A 82 -4.43 7.24 4.34
N THR A 83 -3.28 6.67 4.68
CA THR A 83 -3.19 5.28 5.12
C THR A 83 -3.39 5.13 6.62
N SER A 84 -3.60 6.23 7.35
CA SER A 84 -3.91 6.11 8.78
C SER A 84 -5.28 5.47 8.99
N ARG A 85 -6.10 5.43 7.96
CA ARG A 85 -7.40 4.78 8.00
C ARG A 85 -7.49 3.77 6.88
N PRO A 86 -8.09 2.65 7.12
CA PRO A 86 -8.74 2.22 8.36
C PRO A 86 -7.80 1.57 9.38
N TRP A 87 -6.56 1.24 8.99
CA TRP A 87 -5.72 0.37 9.81
C TRP A 87 -4.49 1.05 10.39
N HIS A 88 -4.37 2.35 10.19
CA HIS A 88 -3.25 3.12 10.74
C HIS A 88 -1.91 2.56 10.32
N ILE A 89 -1.69 2.53 9.01
CA ILE A 89 -0.42 2.07 8.43
C ILE A 89 0.40 3.30 8.10
N ASP A 90 1.63 3.38 8.61
CA ASP A 90 2.50 4.50 8.30
C ASP A 90 3.80 3.99 7.69
N SER A 91 4.47 4.88 6.95
CA SER A 91 5.78 4.55 6.41
C SER A 91 6.78 4.44 7.55
N ILE A 92 7.99 3.96 7.24
CA ILE A 92 9.01 3.82 8.27
C ILE A 92 9.44 5.17 8.85
N THR A 93 9.11 6.28 8.17
CA THR A 93 9.37 7.62 8.68
C THR A 93 8.13 8.27 9.28
N GLY A 94 7.04 7.53 9.40
CA GLY A 94 5.84 7.99 10.07
C GLY A 94 4.84 8.72 9.20
N GLU A 95 5.01 8.70 7.88
CA GLU A 95 4.09 9.37 6.97
C GLU A 95 2.87 8.52 6.70
N THR A 96 1.71 9.17 6.58
CA THR A 96 0.47 8.49 6.27
C THR A 96 -0.26 9.09 5.08
N ARG A 97 0.19 10.23 4.57
CA ARG A 97 -0.47 10.88 3.43
C ARG A 97 0.45 10.88 2.23
N PHE A 98 -0.09 10.45 1.10
CA PHE A 98 0.70 10.29 -0.11
C PHE A 98 -0.12 10.72 -1.32
N GLU A 99 0.55 11.31 -2.30
CA GLU A 99 -0.08 11.59 -3.59
C GLU A 99 0.29 10.46 -4.54
N VAL A 100 -0.72 9.82 -5.09
CA VAL A 100 -0.52 8.69 -6.00
C VAL A 100 -1.32 8.95 -7.27
N PHE A 101 -0.95 8.28 -8.36
CA PHE A 101 -1.78 8.32 -9.55
C PHE A 101 -3.01 7.46 -9.34
N ASP A 102 -4.11 7.84 -9.99
CA ASP A 102 -5.36 7.11 -9.86
C ASP A 102 -5.16 5.63 -10.21
N GLU A 103 -4.32 5.33 -11.20
CA GLU A 103 -4.10 3.95 -11.60
C GLU A 103 -3.35 3.11 -10.56
N GLN A 104 -2.80 3.75 -9.54
CA GLN A 104 -2.16 3.02 -8.42
C GLN A 104 -3.16 2.57 -7.37
N LEU A 105 -4.41 2.98 -7.51
CA LEU A 105 -5.44 2.60 -6.56
C LEU A 105 -6.12 1.31 -7.01
N VAL A 106 -6.41 0.47 -6.06
CA VAL A 106 -7.07 -0.81 -6.31
C VAL A 106 -8.17 -0.98 -5.27
N THR A 107 -9.08 -1.89 -5.55
CA THR A 107 -10.08 -2.29 -4.56
C THR A 107 -9.50 -3.45 -3.77
N LEU A 108 -9.47 -3.29 -2.45
CA LEU A 108 -8.95 -4.33 -1.59
C LEU A 108 -9.88 -5.52 -1.63
N THR A 109 -9.32 -6.69 -1.85
CA THR A 109 -10.08 -7.93 -1.95
C THR A 109 -9.88 -8.73 -0.67
N TRP A 110 -10.99 -9.13 -0.06
CA TRP A 110 -10.96 -9.96 1.13
C TRP A 110 -11.23 -11.41 0.73
N GLU A 111 -10.47 -12.29 1.31
CA GLU A 111 -10.78 -13.71 1.20
C GLU A 111 -11.74 -14.09 2.30
N SER A 112 -12.80 -14.72 1.93
CA SER A 112 -13.80 -15.14 2.92
C SER A 112 -13.92 -16.64 2.95
#